data_706a7d53dfe8412662a2f570c0ecf5ec
#
_entry.id   706a7d53dfe8412662a2f570c0ecf5ec
#
_cell.length_a   1.000
_cell.length_b   1.000
_cell.length_c   1.000
_cell.angle_alpha   90.00
_cell.angle_beta   90.00
_cell.angle_gamma   90.00
#
_symmetry.space_group_name_H-M   'P 1'
#
loop_
_entity.id
_entity.type
_entity.pdbx_description
1 polymer ?
#
loop_
_entity_poly.entity_id
_entity_poly.type
_entity_poly.pdbx_seq_one_letter_code
_entity_poly.pdbx_strand_id
1 'polypeptide(L)'
;MRFFRSIHCLIVVLTLLTSLQVSAQKKKEEFLISIYSPPPAKFLNDKQYQVLKDAYVDILLNIGPGVKSDKEGNLQTLDLARKYGFKVYVFDGRLSLGDDKIREMVSDYKAHPALGGYYITDEPDSARLKSAVDLMNKVKKLDPEKDAYINHLPDWAVNNYEHGFLERYIKLAGKENINYLAYDNYPYKRKQKLEKTYFNNLDIIRRVGLKYNIKTSSCLQSFGMYVSGVEELRRPKADEIRMNVYSNLAYGIKNPVWYPYWTQDNMSSITMSLCVIDSAGVKTDMYEPFRQMNGEMKRLGKTLINLDAQEVYHTGDSLWLGTVRPPADFILKIQDEKADFILSRLVAKSSGEEYVMVVNRSFKQSRKMTFQVKDSVKKMKEISKINGKPVKSSFRAETHQITESFLPGEGKLFQIN
;
A
#
# COMPACT_ATOMS: atom_id res chain seq x y z
N MET A 1 52.65 -41.11 -34.48
CA MET A 1 51.99 -41.10 -33.16
C MET A 1 52.11 -39.72 -32.48
N ARG A 2 51.46 -38.67 -32.96
CA ARG A 2 51.40 -37.33 -32.32
C ARG A 2 50.18 -36.52 -32.79
N PHE A 3 48.97 -37.09 -32.79
CA PHE A 3 47.77 -36.37 -33.21
C PHE A 3 46.54 -36.59 -32.31
N PHE A 4 46.68 -37.19 -31.13
CA PHE A 4 45.54 -37.52 -30.28
C PHE A 4 45.50 -36.80 -28.92
N ARG A 5 46.37 -35.77 -28.65
CA ARG A 5 46.39 -35.09 -27.35
C ARG A 5 45.74 -33.70 -27.32
N SER A 6 45.32 -33.13 -28.46
CA SER A 6 44.81 -31.73 -28.49
C SER A 6 43.27 -31.65 -28.46
N ILE A 7 42.52 -32.74 -28.57
CA ILE A 7 41.05 -32.69 -28.61
C ILE A 7 40.41 -32.79 -27.22
N HIS A 8 41.10 -33.36 -26.24
CA HIS A 8 40.53 -33.53 -24.90
C HIS A 8 40.58 -32.24 -24.02
N CYS A 9 41.42 -31.26 -24.31
CA CYS A 9 41.44 -29.99 -23.57
C CYS A 9 40.38 -29.00 -24.04
N LEU A 10 39.87 -29.11 -25.26
CA LEU A 10 38.88 -28.16 -25.77
C LEU A 10 37.45 -28.51 -25.31
N ILE A 11 37.16 -29.77 -25.01
CA ILE A 11 35.86 -30.23 -24.56
C ILE A 11 35.61 -29.90 -23.07
N VAL A 12 36.67 -29.90 -22.24
CA VAL A 12 36.55 -29.59 -20.81
C VAL A 12 36.36 -28.08 -20.56
N VAL A 13 36.87 -27.21 -21.43
CA VAL A 13 36.66 -25.74 -21.31
C VAL A 13 35.27 -25.30 -21.77
N LEU A 14 34.65 -26.03 -22.74
CA LEU A 14 33.29 -25.72 -23.19
C LEU A 14 32.20 -26.17 -22.20
N THR A 15 32.44 -27.21 -21.40
CA THR A 15 31.49 -27.69 -20.37
C THR A 15 31.53 -26.86 -19.07
N LEU A 16 32.58 -26.07 -18.82
CA LEU A 16 32.69 -25.18 -17.67
C LEU A 16 32.06 -23.81 -17.91
N LEU A 17 31.72 -23.42 -19.15
CA LEU A 17 31.09 -22.16 -19.48
C LEU A 17 29.56 -22.22 -19.51
N THR A 18 28.95 -23.41 -19.40
CA THR A 18 27.48 -23.58 -19.44
C THR A 18 26.81 -23.66 -18.05
N SER A 19 27.58 -23.61 -16.96
CA SER A 19 27.04 -23.82 -15.60
C SER A 19 26.88 -22.55 -14.75
N LEU A 20 26.98 -21.36 -15.34
CA LEU A 20 26.80 -20.08 -14.61
C LEU A 20 25.63 -19.23 -15.11
N GLN A 21 24.61 -19.85 -15.72
CA GLN A 21 23.29 -19.25 -15.70
C GLN A 21 22.60 -19.65 -14.38
N VAL A 22 23.06 -19.09 -13.28
CA VAL A 22 22.20 -18.93 -12.10
C VAL A 22 21.09 -18.03 -12.55
N SER A 23 19.99 -18.62 -12.99
CA SER A 23 18.71 -17.95 -13.14
C SER A 23 18.41 -17.37 -11.76
N ALA A 24 18.69 -16.11 -11.55
CA ALA A 24 18.20 -15.37 -10.41
C ALA A 24 16.69 -15.46 -10.51
N GLN A 25 16.11 -16.41 -9.80
CA GLN A 25 14.68 -16.63 -9.73
C GLN A 25 14.09 -15.32 -9.23
N LYS A 26 13.49 -14.54 -10.14
CA LYS A 26 12.96 -13.22 -9.85
C LYS A 26 12.00 -13.41 -8.68
N LYS A 27 12.37 -12.91 -7.50
CA LYS A 27 11.56 -13.05 -6.28
C LYS A 27 10.14 -12.61 -6.62
N LYS A 28 9.17 -13.50 -6.43
CA LYS A 28 7.78 -13.22 -6.73
C LYS A 28 7.35 -12.00 -5.92
N GLU A 29 6.85 -10.98 -6.60
CA GLU A 29 6.32 -9.80 -5.91
C GLU A 29 5.11 -10.18 -5.06
N GLU A 30 5.05 -9.62 -3.86
CA GLU A 30 3.97 -9.88 -2.91
C GLU A 30 3.21 -8.60 -2.58
N PHE A 31 1.90 -8.73 -2.39
CA PHE A 31 1.06 -7.66 -1.87
C PHE A 31 1.20 -7.62 -0.35
N LEU A 32 1.88 -6.60 0.15
CA LEU A 32 2.25 -6.49 1.56
C LEU A 32 1.39 -5.44 2.26
N ILE A 33 0.96 -5.74 3.48
CA ILE A 33 0.16 -4.87 4.33
C ILE A 33 1.01 -4.38 5.48
N SER A 34 1.10 -3.07 5.64
CA SER A 34 1.90 -2.42 6.66
C SER A 34 1.04 -1.82 7.76
N ILE A 35 1.61 -1.69 8.94
CA ILE A 35 1.07 -0.89 10.03
C ILE A 35 2.09 0.16 10.47
N TYR A 36 1.58 1.31 10.87
CA TYR A 36 2.30 2.35 11.57
C TYR A 36 1.96 2.30 13.06
N SER A 37 2.88 2.66 13.95
CA SER A 37 2.74 2.54 15.41
C SER A 37 2.42 1.09 15.83
N PRO A 38 3.39 0.18 15.70
CA PRO A 38 3.27 -1.19 16.20
C PRO A 38 3.19 -1.20 17.73
N PRO A 39 3.01 -2.37 18.38
CA PRO A 39 2.96 -2.45 19.83
C PRO A 39 4.13 -1.71 20.48
N PRO A 40 3.88 -0.81 21.46
CA PRO A 40 4.94 -0.06 22.15
C PRO A 40 5.80 -0.98 23.03
N ALA A 41 6.94 -0.51 23.50
CA ALA A 41 7.96 -1.30 24.22
C ALA A 41 7.39 -2.18 25.33
N LYS A 42 6.47 -1.67 26.16
CA LYS A 42 5.82 -2.42 27.25
C LYS A 42 4.95 -3.60 26.79
N PHE A 43 4.63 -3.64 25.49
CA PHE A 43 3.79 -4.67 24.86
C PHE A 43 4.51 -5.48 23.78
N LEU A 44 5.84 -5.43 23.73
CA LEU A 44 6.65 -6.32 22.90
C LEU A 44 6.59 -7.75 23.46
N ASN A 45 5.56 -8.51 23.09
CA ASN A 45 5.34 -9.86 23.56
C ASN A 45 4.60 -10.72 22.52
N ASP A 46 4.63 -12.04 22.73
CA ASP A 46 4.01 -13.04 21.85
C ASP A 46 2.51 -12.80 21.63
N LYS A 47 1.79 -12.39 22.66
CA LYS A 47 0.34 -12.15 22.57
C LYS A 47 0.03 -11.09 21.51
N GLN A 48 0.71 -9.94 21.55
CA GLN A 48 0.44 -8.85 20.60
C GLN A 48 0.91 -9.18 19.18
N TYR A 49 2.02 -9.89 19.06
CA TYR A 49 2.51 -10.31 17.74
C TYR A 49 1.64 -11.40 17.10
N GLN A 50 1.05 -12.29 17.91
CA GLN A 50 0.04 -13.23 17.41
C GLN A 50 -1.22 -12.49 16.91
N VAL A 51 -1.68 -11.45 17.60
CA VAL A 51 -2.81 -10.61 17.18
C VAL A 51 -2.54 -9.95 15.83
N LEU A 52 -1.32 -9.47 15.58
CA LEU A 52 -0.88 -8.94 14.26
C LEU A 52 -0.88 -10.03 13.19
N LYS A 53 -0.38 -11.23 13.52
CA LYS A 53 -0.32 -12.36 12.59
C LYS A 53 -1.71 -12.80 12.15
N ASP A 54 -2.64 -12.89 13.10
CA ASP A 54 -4.04 -13.26 12.86
C ASP A 54 -4.76 -12.22 11.97
N ALA A 55 -4.25 -11.00 11.94
CA ALA A 55 -4.77 -9.90 11.15
C ALA A 55 -4.03 -9.70 9.81
N TYR A 56 -3.22 -10.67 9.36
CA TYR A 56 -2.55 -10.66 8.05
C TYR A 56 -1.60 -9.47 7.81
N VAL A 57 -1.00 -8.93 8.85
CA VAL A 57 0.03 -7.89 8.75
C VAL A 57 1.33 -8.51 8.24
N ASP A 58 2.10 -7.76 7.44
CA ASP A 58 3.38 -8.20 6.89
C ASP A 58 4.54 -7.31 7.34
N ILE A 59 4.32 -6.00 7.43
CA ILE A 59 5.37 -5.01 7.71
C ILE A 59 5.00 -4.15 8.92
N LEU A 60 5.97 -3.96 9.81
CA LEU A 60 5.90 -3.05 10.94
C LEU A 60 6.77 -1.82 10.63
N LEU A 61 6.17 -0.63 10.51
CA LEU A 61 6.92 0.62 10.53
C LEU A 61 7.18 0.97 12.00
N ASN A 62 8.40 0.71 12.46
CA ASN A 62 8.76 0.76 13.89
C ASN A 62 9.00 2.19 14.39
N ILE A 63 7.95 3.01 14.28
CA ILE A 63 7.90 4.39 14.69
C ILE A 63 6.55 4.71 15.34
N GLY A 64 6.55 5.63 16.28
CA GLY A 64 5.34 6.10 16.97
C GLY A 64 5.57 6.27 18.46
N PRO A 65 4.66 6.94 19.18
CA PRO A 65 4.74 7.12 20.62
C PRO A 65 4.86 5.79 21.38
N GLY A 66 5.79 5.72 22.32
CA GLY A 66 6.05 4.55 23.14
C GLY A 66 6.78 3.41 22.43
N VAL A 67 7.05 3.52 21.13
CA VAL A 67 7.93 2.61 20.39
C VAL A 67 9.38 2.90 20.79
N LYS A 68 10.14 1.87 21.16
CA LYS A 68 11.55 1.99 21.51
C LYS A 68 12.38 1.94 20.22
N SER A 69 12.89 3.08 19.79
CA SER A 69 13.60 3.28 18.54
C SER A 69 15.11 3.46 18.70
N ASP A 70 15.69 2.93 19.79
CA ASP A 70 17.11 2.76 20.00
C ASP A 70 17.59 1.36 19.51
N LYS A 71 18.89 1.12 19.56
CA LYS A 71 19.47 -0.17 19.13
C LYS A 71 18.81 -1.36 19.80
N GLU A 72 18.69 -1.32 21.12
CA GLU A 72 18.15 -2.45 21.91
C GLU A 72 16.68 -2.72 21.56
N GLY A 73 15.83 -1.69 21.55
CA GLY A 73 14.41 -1.80 21.23
C GLY A 73 14.17 -2.25 19.79
N ASN A 74 14.95 -1.75 18.83
CA ASN A 74 14.88 -2.20 17.44
C ASN A 74 15.27 -3.67 17.30
N LEU A 75 16.31 -4.15 17.98
CA LEU A 75 16.73 -5.55 17.93
C LEU A 75 15.68 -6.46 18.59
N GLN A 76 15.11 -6.06 19.72
CA GLN A 76 14.00 -6.80 20.36
C GLN A 76 12.78 -6.91 19.42
N THR A 77 12.41 -5.82 18.74
CA THR A 77 11.32 -5.80 17.76
C THR A 77 11.64 -6.71 16.57
N LEU A 78 12.86 -6.66 16.05
CA LEU A 78 13.32 -7.49 14.94
C LEU A 78 13.31 -8.97 15.27
N ASP A 79 13.78 -9.37 16.48
CA ASP A 79 13.80 -10.76 16.91
C ASP A 79 12.36 -11.32 17.03
N LEU A 80 11.46 -10.55 17.64
CA LEU A 80 10.06 -10.95 17.78
C LEU A 80 9.38 -11.00 16.39
N ALA A 81 9.65 -10.03 15.52
CA ALA A 81 9.15 -10.01 14.15
C ALA A 81 9.62 -11.23 13.33
N ARG A 82 10.89 -11.65 13.50
CA ARG A 82 11.42 -12.89 12.89
C ARG A 82 10.62 -14.11 13.31
N LYS A 83 10.30 -14.25 14.57
CA LYS A 83 9.51 -15.37 15.12
C LYS A 83 8.14 -15.49 14.45
N TYR A 84 7.49 -14.36 14.16
CA TYR A 84 6.15 -14.31 13.56
C TYR A 84 6.14 -14.13 12.05
N GLY A 85 7.30 -13.95 11.42
CA GLY A 85 7.45 -13.81 9.97
C GLY A 85 7.13 -12.42 9.43
N PHE A 86 7.23 -11.37 10.27
CA PHE A 86 7.11 -9.97 9.84
C PHE A 86 8.43 -9.41 9.32
N LYS A 87 8.32 -8.34 8.53
CA LYS A 87 9.42 -7.42 8.22
C LYS A 87 9.27 -6.15 9.05
N VAL A 88 10.38 -5.56 9.43
CA VAL A 88 10.41 -4.32 10.20
C VAL A 88 11.17 -3.26 9.41
N TYR A 89 10.59 -2.08 9.32
CA TYR A 89 11.29 -0.87 8.88
C TYR A 89 11.67 -0.12 10.13
N VAL A 90 12.96 -0.16 10.47
CA VAL A 90 13.47 0.43 11.70
C VAL A 90 13.60 1.94 11.57
N PHE A 91 13.10 2.67 12.55
CA PHE A 91 13.48 4.06 12.80
C PHE A 91 14.51 4.08 13.94
N ASP A 92 15.55 4.90 13.80
CA ASP A 92 16.60 5.02 14.82
C ASP A 92 17.11 6.46 14.88
N GLY A 93 17.15 7.04 16.06
CA GLY A 93 17.56 8.43 16.27
C GLY A 93 18.97 8.75 15.77
N ARG A 94 19.84 7.73 15.61
CA ARG A 94 21.19 7.88 15.03
C ARG A 94 21.18 8.39 13.59
N LEU A 95 20.08 8.30 12.87
CA LEU A 95 19.91 8.89 11.54
C LEU A 95 20.20 10.41 11.51
N SER A 96 19.98 11.12 12.61
CA SER A 96 20.22 12.57 12.73
C SER A 96 21.59 12.95 13.29
N LEU A 97 22.44 11.98 13.66
CA LEU A 97 23.68 12.21 14.40
C LEU A 97 24.96 12.15 13.54
N GLY A 98 24.82 12.17 12.21
CA GLY A 98 25.94 12.19 11.26
C GLY A 98 26.38 10.83 10.75
N ASP A 99 27.31 10.85 9.79
CA ASP A 99 27.62 9.69 8.94
C ASP A 99 28.20 8.49 9.70
N ASP A 100 29.00 8.72 10.75
CA ASP A 100 29.55 7.64 11.58
C ASP A 100 28.43 6.90 12.32
N LYS A 101 27.48 7.62 12.86
CA LYS A 101 26.32 7.03 13.56
C LYS A 101 25.36 6.32 12.63
N ILE A 102 25.22 6.79 11.40
CA ILE A 102 24.45 6.10 10.36
C ILE A 102 25.14 4.77 9.98
N ARG A 103 26.47 4.76 9.81
CA ARG A 103 27.24 3.53 9.55
C ARG A 103 27.09 2.51 10.68
N GLU A 104 27.23 2.96 11.93
CA GLU A 104 27.03 2.14 13.12
C GLU A 104 25.62 1.52 13.15
N MET A 105 24.57 2.35 12.96
CA MET A 105 23.17 1.92 12.92
C MET A 105 22.93 0.86 11.85
N VAL A 106 23.35 1.11 10.60
CA VAL A 106 23.18 0.16 9.51
C VAL A 106 23.92 -1.15 9.78
N SER A 107 25.16 -1.07 10.32
CA SER A 107 25.93 -2.26 10.71
C SER A 107 25.22 -3.12 11.74
N ASP A 108 24.50 -2.51 12.69
CA ASP A 108 23.78 -3.23 13.73
C ASP A 108 22.60 -4.05 13.18
N TYR A 109 21.94 -3.57 12.12
CA TYR A 109 20.67 -4.16 11.66
C TYR A 109 20.75 -4.93 10.34
N LYS A 110 21.65 -4.58 9.41
CA LYS A 110 21.62 -5.07 8.01
C LYS A 110 21.64 -6.58 7.85
N ALA A 111 22.27 -7.31 8.77
CA ALA A 111 22.31 -8.76 8.73
C ALA A 111 21.07 -9.44 9.32
N HIS A 112 20.16 -8.67 9.95
CA HIS A 112 19.02 -9.26 10.63
C HIS A 112 17.95 -9.73 9.62
N PRO A 113 17.47 -11.00 9.67
CA PRO A 113 16.59 -11.56 8.65
C PRO A 113 15.21 -10.91 8.62
N ALA A 114 14.74 -10.31 9.72
CA ALA A 114 13.47 -9.59 9.77
C ALA A 114 13.59 -8.12 9.32
N LEU A 115 14.80 -7.59 9.07
CA LEU A 115 14.94 -6.25 8.54
C LEU A 115 14.34 -6.17 7.14
N GLY A 116 13.32 -5.33 6.96
CA GLY A 116 12.72 -5.00 5.67
C GLY A 116 13.31 -3.72 5.10
N GLY A 117 13.60 -2.77 5.95
CA GLY A 117 14.11 -1.47 5.56
C GLY A 117 14.34 -0.52 6.74
N TYR A 118 14.57 0.72 6.39
CA TYR A 118 14.79 1.83 7.32
C TYR A 118 13.71 2.88 7.10
N TYR A 119 13.08 3.33 8.17
CA TYR A 119 12.17 4.47 8.14
C TYR A 119 13.00 5.76 8.26
N ILE A 120 13.08 6.52 7.19
CA ILE A 120 14.02 7.65 7.10
C ILE A 120 13.46 8.89 7.77
N THR A 121 12.25 9.30 7.36
CA THR A 121 11.56 10.48 7.91
C THR A 121 10.08 10.47 7.54
N ASP A 122 9.33 11.23 8.30
CA ASP A 122 7.91 11.46 8.11
C ASP A 122 7.67 12.88 7.58
N GLU A 123 6.84 13.00 6.57
CA GLU A 123 6.29 14.22 6.00
C GLU A 123 7.33 15.36 5.82
N PRO A 124 8.44 15.13 5.08
CA PRO A 124 9.33 16.23 4.75
C PRO A 124 8.61 17.24 3.85
N ASP A 125 8.60 18.51 4.23
CA ASP A 125 8.13 19.59 3.36
C ASP A 125 9.11 19.88 2.21
N SER A 126 8.76 20.80 1.31
CA SER A 126 9.60 21.15 0.16
C SER A 126 11.00 21.63 0.54
N ALA A 127 11.18 22.26 1.71
CA ALA A 127 12.48 22.73 2.18
C ALA A 127 13.34 21.57 2.71
N ARG A 128 12.73 20.64 3.45
CA ARG A 128 13.41 19.46 4.02
C ARG A 128 13.58 18.30 3.05
N LEU A 129 12.89 18.31 1.89
CA LEU A 129 12.89 17.20 0.94
C LEU A 129 14.30 16.76 0.51
N LYS A 130 15.17 17.74 0.17
CA LYS A 130 16.53 17.42 -0.25
C LYS A 130 17.33 16.73 0.85
N SER A 131 17.29 17.25 2.08
CA SER A 131 18.00 16.64 3.21
C SER A 131 17.47 15.25 3.57
N ALA A 132 16.17 15.04 3.46
CA ALA A 132 15.55 13.71 3.62
C ALA A 132 16.06 12.71 2.58
N VAL A 133 16.15 13.12 1.31
CA VAL A 133 16.69 12.29 0.23
C VAL A 133 18.20 12.05 0.39
N ASP A 134 18.98 13.03 0.79
CA ASP A 134 20.41 12.85 1.06
C ASP A 134 20.62 11.79 2.14
N LEU A 135 19.79 11.80 3.20
CA LEU A 135 19.82 10.79 4.26
C LEU A 135 19.42 9.40 3.73
N MET A 136 18.33 9.32 2.97
CA MET A 136 17.90 8.09 2.28
C MET A 136 19.02 7.50 1.43
N ASN A 137 19.70 8.32 0.62
CA ASN A 137 20.77 7.88 -0.28
C ASN A 137 22.01 7.40 0.50
N LYS A 138 22.32 8.01 1.66
CA LYS A 138 23.38 7.51 2.55
C LYS A 138 23.08 6.10 3.06
N VAL A 139 21.84 5.87 3.52
CA VAL A 139 21.41 4.55 3.99
C VAL A 139 21.43 3.54 2.84
N LYS A 140 20.88 3.89 1.66
CA LYS A 140 20.90 3.03 0.47
C LYS A 140 22.29 2.66 -0.01
N LYS A 141 23.29 3.56 0.14
CA LYS A 141 24.70 3.27 -0.17
C LYS A 141 25.29 2.22 0.78
N LEU A 142 24.88 2.19 2.03
CA LEU A 142 25.37 1.26 3.05
C LEU A 142 24.65 -0.10 3.04
N ASP A 143 23.39 -0.11 2.63
CA ASP A 143 22.53 -1.29 2.56
C ASP A 143 21.58 -1.20 1.33
N PRO A 144 22.09 -1.46 0.11
CA PRO A 144 21.32 -1.29 -1.13
C PRO A 144 20.14 -2.25 -1.27
N GLU A 145 20.19 -3.40 -0.60
CA GLU A 145 19.14 -4.43 -0.68
C GLU A 145 17.90 -4.11 0.16
N LYS A 146 17.99 -3.17 1.09
CA LYS A 146 16.90 -2.81 2.00
C LYS A 146 16.20 -1.53 1.56
N ASP A 147 14.93 -1.44 1.89
CA ASP A 147 14.14 -0.24 1.62
C ASP A 147 14.59 0.93 2.48
N ALA A 148 14.50 2.14 1.93
CA ALA A 148 14.66 3.39 2.68
C ALA A 148 13.36 4.19 2.49
N TYR A 149 12.49 4.17 3.49
CA TYR A 149 11.11 4.61 3.40
C TYR A 149 10.95 6.06 3.85
N ILE A 150 10.29 6.85 3.02
CA ILE A 150 9.84 8.21 3.34
C ILE A 150 8.32 8.26 3.13
N ASN A 151 7.57 8.68 4.14
CA ASN A 151 6.16 9.02 3.99
C ASN A 151 6.03 10.49 3.58
N HIS A 152 5.27 10.77 2.54
CA HIS A 152 5.11 12.12 2.00
C HIS A 152 3.82 12.76 2.48
N LEU A 153 3.85 14.09 2.57
CA LEU A 153 2.69 14.94 2.83
C LEU A 153 1.59 14.73 1.76
N PRO A 154 0.33 15.00 2.08
CA PRO A 154 -0.76 15.04 1.10
C PRO A 154 -0.68 16.26 0.17
N ASP A 155 -1.43 16.20 -0.94
CA ASP A 155 -1.42 17.20 -2.01
C ASP A 155 -1.83 18.61 -1.56
N TRP A 156 -2.70 18.72 -0.57
CA TRP A 156 -3.14 20.01 -0.03
C TRP A 156 -2.09 20.71 0.85
N ALA A 157 -1.08 19.98 1.33
CA ALA A 157 -0.04 20.51 2.21
C ALA A 157 1.17 21.08 1.44
N VAL A 158 1.29 20.80 0.13
CA VAL A 158 2.46 21.18 -0.67
C VAL A 158 2.04 21.77 -2.02
N ASN A 159 2.52 22.96 -2.34
CA ASN A 159 2.31 23.58 -3.64
C ASN A 159 3.02 22.80 -4.76
N ASN A 160 2.39 22.75 -5.95
CA ASN A 160 2.93 22.04 -7.11
C ASN A 160 3.32 20.59 -6.77
N TYR A 161 2.39 19.87 -6.13
CA TYR A 161 2.62 18.56 -5.51
C TYR A 161 3.18 17.52 -6.49
N GLU A 162 2.58 17.38 -7.67
CA GLU A 162 3.00 16.39 -8.68
C GLU A 162 4.40 16.68 -9.22
N HIS A 163 4.58 17.84 -9.84
CA HIS A 163 5.81 18.16 -10.59
C HIS A 163 6.91 18.75 -9.70
N GLY A 164 6.53 19.66 -8.79
CA GLY A 164 7.49 20.38 -7.95
C GLY A 164 7.94 19.61 -6.70
N PHE A 165 7.17 18.60 -6.27
CA PHE A 165 7.46 17.85 -5.07
C PHE A 165 7.75 16.37 -5.35
N LEU A 166 6.78 15.59 -5.85
CA LEU A 166 6.96 14.14 -6.06
C LEU A 166 7.98 13.83 -7.16
N GLU A 167 7.89 14.47 -8.32
CA GLU A 167 8.86 14.25 -9.39
C GLU A 167 10.26 14.76 -9.03
N ARG A 168 10.35 15.86 -8.25
CA ARG A 168 11.62 16.31 -7.67
C ARG A 168 12.18 15.28 -6.68
N TYR A 169 11.36 14.69 -5.83
CA TYR A 169 11.75 13.58 -4.97
C TYR A 169 12.36 12.44 -5.77
N ILE A 170 11.65 11.94 -6.79
CA ILE A 170 12.09 10.83 -7.63
C ILE A 170 13.42 11.17 -8.35
N LYS A 171 13.55 12.39 -8.85
CA LYS A 171 14.78 12.87 -9.50
C LYS A 171 15.97 12.90 -8.53
N LEU A 172 15.77 13.33 -7.29
CA LEU A 172 16.82 13.42 -6.27
C LEU A 172 17.23 12.04 -5.73
N ALA A 173 16.25 11.17 -5.51
CA ALA A 173 16.47 9.85 -4.92
C ALA A 173 17.01 8.82 -5.93
N GLY A 174 16.66 8.96 -7.22
CA GLY A 174 16.78 7.89 -8.20
C GLY A 174 15.64 6.89 -8.05
N LYS A 175 14.89 6.64 -9.12
CA LYS A 175 13.70 5.74 -9.08
C LYS A 175 14.01 4.33 -8.59
N GLU A 176 15.23 3.85 -8.85
CA GLU A 176 15.73 2.54 -8.46
C GLU A 176 15.91 2.37 -6.94
N ASN A 177 16.04 3.48 -6.22
CA ASN A 177 16.15 3.50 -4.77
C ASN A 177 14.80 3.55 -4.05
N ILE A 178 13.71 3.75 -4.81
CA ILE A 178 12.35 3.92 -4.28
C ILE A 178 11.56 2.63 -4.50
N ASN A 179 11.25 1.89 -3.44
CA ASN A 179 10.36 0.72 -3.53
C ASN A 179 8.89 1.14 -3.56
N TYR A 180 8.52 2.09 -2.72
CA TYR A 180 7.16 2.63 -2.65
C TYR A 180 7.15 4.16 -2.67
N LEU A 181 6.34 4.74 -3.55
CA LEU A 181 5.94 6.14 -3.45
C LEU A 181 4.81 6.20 -2.41
N ALA A 182 5.17 6.58 -1.19
CA ALA A 182 4.29 6.53 -0.03
C ALA A 182 3.82 7.91 0.39
N TYR A 183 2.55 8.01 0.81
CA TYR A 183 1.95 9.24 1.31
C TYR A 183 0.81 8.94 2.26
N ASP A 184 0.34 9.97 2.96
CA ASP A 184 -0.91 9.92 3.69
C ASP A 184 -1.89 11.00 3.24
N ASN A 185 -3.17 10.67 3.31
CA ASN A 185 -4.28 11.60 3.19
C ASN A 185 -5.52 10.95 3.80
N TYR A 186 -6.00 11.50 4.92
CA TYR A 186 -7.07 10.90 5.71
C TYR A 186 -8.44 11.41 5.27
N PRO A 187 -9.33 10.54 4.71
CA PRO A 187 -10.57 10.99 4.09
C PRO A 187 -11.64 11.47 5.07
N TYR A 188 -11.67 10.99 6.32
CA TYR A 188 -12.83 11.20 7.21
C TYR A 188 -12.65 12.41 8.11
N LYS A 189 -13.17 13.55 7.67
CA LYS A 189 -13.14 14.82 8.39
C LYS A 189 -14.36 14.98 9.30
N ARG A 190 -14.29 15.94 10.22
CA ARG A 190 -15.40 16.34 11.12
C ARG A 190 -16.70 16.59 10.35
N LYS A 191 -17.84 16.54 11.06
CA LYS A 191 -19.18 16.81 10.52
C LYS A 191 -19.54 15.94 9.29
N GLN A 192 -19.11 14.67 9.28
CA GLN A 192 -19.40 13.70 8.20
C GLN A 192 -18.86 14.12 6.82
N LYS A 193 -17.94 15.08 6.75
CA LYS A 193 -17.29 15.47 5.50
C LYS A 193 -16.19 14.49 5.12
N LEU A 194 -15.91 14.40 3.82
CA LEU A 194 -14.71 13.79 3.30
C LEU A 194 -13.69 14.87 2.96
N GLU A 195 -12.39 14.52 3.01
CA GLU A 195 -11.33 15.37 2.51
C GLU A 195 -11.51 15.62 1.01
N LYS A 196 -11.57 16.89 0.61
CA LYS A 196 -11.89 17.28 -0.77
C LYS A 196 -10.87 16.78 -1.79
N THR A 197 -9.60 16.71 -1.39
CA THR A 197 -8.49 16.32 -2.27
C THR A 197 -8.20 14.83 -2.23
N TYR A 198 -8.91 14.04 -1.43
CA TYR A 198 -8.62 12.63 -1.22
C TYR A 198 -8.47 11.83 -2.53
N PHE A 199 -9.45 11.94 -3.43
CA PHE A 199 -9.39 11.23 -4.72
C PHE A 199 -8.40 11.86 -5.70
N ASN A 200 -8.23 13.19 -5.66
CA ASN A 200 -7.20 13.89 -6.43
C ASN A 200 -5.80 13.40 -6.07
N ASN A 201 -5.52 13.28 -4.78
CA ASN A 201 -4.23 12.80 -4.28
C ASN A 201 -3.97 11.33 -4.71
N LEU A 202 -4.98 10.45 -4.58
CA LEU A 202 -4.90 9.08 -5.09
C LEU A 202 -4.57 9.03 -6.58
N ASP A 203 -5.19 9.90 -7.39
CA ASP A 203 -4.94 9.95 -8.83
C ASP A 203 -3.54 10.47 -9.18
N ILE A 204 -3.06 11.50 -8.49
CA ILE A 204 -1.70 12.00 -8.67
C ILE A 204 -0.69 10.89 -8.36
N ILE A 205 -0.81 10.22 -7.22
CA ILE A 205 0.08 9.12 -6.81
C ILE A 205 0.04 7.97 -7.83
N ARG A 206 -1.16 7.59 -8.32
CA ARG A 206 -1.33 6.59 -9.36
C ARG A 206 -0.57 6.97 -10.64
N ARG A 207 -0.79 8.18 -11.16
CA ARG A 207 -0.17 8.66 -12.40
C ARG A 207 1.36 8.75 -12.28
N VAL A 208 1.85 9.29 -11.19
CA VAL A 208 3.30 9.36 -10.93
C VAL A 208 3.90 7.97 -10.78
N GLY A 209 3.24 7.08 -10.02
CA GLY A 209 3.66 5.68 -9.88
C GLY A 209 3.76 4.96 -11.23
N LEU A 210 2.76 5.12 -12.11
CA LEU A 210 2.76 4.57 -13.46
C LEU A 210 3.87 5.17 -14.32
N LYS A 211 4.00 6.49 -14.34
CA LYS A 211 5.01 7.22 -15.15
C LYS A 211 6.44 6.74 -14.85
N TYR A 212 6.76 6.52 -13.59
CA TYR A 212 8.10 6.14 -13.17
C TYR A 212 8.27 4.63 -12.92
N ASN A 213 7.19 3.85 -13.07
CA ASN A 213 7.11 2.42 -12.73
C ASN A 213 7.55 2.14 -11.30
N ILE A 214 7.00 2.93 -10.36
CA ILE A 214 7.22 2.80 -8.91
C ILE A 214 5.91 2.32 -8.27
N LYS A 215 6.00 1.34 -7.38
CA LYS A 215 4.84 0.89 -6.59
C LYS A 215 4.36 2.01 -5.66
N THR A 216 3.06 2.06 -5.42
CA THR A 216 2.46 3.09 -4.60
C THR A 216 2.02 2.56 -3.24
N SER A 217 2.14 3.39 -2.22
CA SER A 217 1.73 3.11 -0.85
C SER A 217 0.89 4.26 -0.30
N SER A 218 -0.10 3.96 0.50
CA SER A 218 -1.00 4.97 1.08
C SER A 218 -1.42 4.58 2.49
N CYS A 219 -1.50 5.58 3.37
CA CYS A 219 -2.03 5.39 4.71
C CYS A 219 -3.55 5.25 4.70
N LEU A 220 -4.04 4.20 5.37
CA LEU A 220 -5.45 3.95 5.65
C LEU A 220 -5.81 4.50 7.02
N GLN A 221 -6.89 5.27 7.10
CA GLN A 221 -7.31 5.92 8.35
C GLN A 221 -7.94 4.91 9.32
N SER A 222 -7.37 4.76 10.51
CA SER A 222 -7.88 3.91 11.59
C SER A 222 -8.10 4.68 12.91
N PHE A 223 -8.25 6.00 12.85
CA PHE A 223 -8.33 6.87 14.01
C PHE A 223 -9.23 8.08 13.77
N GLY A 224 -9.61 8.72 14.86
CA GLY A 224 -10.06 10.11 14.87
C GLY A 224 -9.05 10.96 15.64
N MET A 225 -9.04 12.27 15.40
CA MET A 225 -8.11 13.19 15.99
C MET A 225 -8.82 14.47 16.44
N TYR A 226 -8.50 14.90 17.64
CA TYR A 226 -8.91 16.17 18.20
C TYR A 226 -7.68 17.06 18.39
N VAL A 227 -7.74 18.29 17.96
CA VAL A 227 -6.71 19.31 18.18
C VAL A 227 -7.29 20.38 19.08
N SER A 228 -6.68 20.58 20.24
CA SER A 228 -7.19 21.53 21.27
C SER A 228 -8.68 21.34 21.58
N GLY A 229 -9.11 20.07 21.67
CA GLY A 229 -10.50 19.69 21.96
C GLY A 229 -11.47 19.73 20.76
N VAL A 230 -11.01 20.18 19.59
CA VAL A 230 -11.83 20.23 18.37
C VAL A 230 -11.57 19.00 17.51
N GLU A 231 -12.66 18.27 17.13
CA GLU A 231 -12.54 17.16 16.20
C GLU A 231 -12.08 17.66 14.82
N GLU A 232 -10.92 17.23 14.37
CA GLU A 232 -10.42 17.48 13.02
C GLU A 232 -10.64 16.28 12.10
N LEU A 233 -10.36 15.09 12.62
CA LEU A 233 -10.63 13.82 11.96
C LEU A 233 -11.56 12.99 12.81
N ARG A 234 -12.63 12.47 12.23
CA ARG A 234 -13.51 11.54 12.94
C ARG A 234 -13.03 10.10 12.78
N ARG A 235 -13.26 9.29 13.78
CA ARG A 235 -12.97 7.87 13.74
C ARG A 235 -13.85 7.17 12.70
N PRO A 236 -13.30 6.39 11.74
CA PRO A 236 -14.10 5.71 10.74
C PRO A 236 -14.88 4.53 11.32
N LYS A 237 -16.02 4.23 10.71
CA LYS A 237 -16.81 3.02 10.94
C LYS A 237 -16.42 1.91 9.95
N ALA A 238 -16.88 0.68 10.18
CA ALA A 238 -16.56 -0.48 9.35
C ALA A 238 -16.81 -0.26 7.84
N ASP A 239 -17.94 0.36 7.46
CA ASP A 239 -18.27 0.64 6.06
C ASP A 239 -17.35 1.71 5.44
N GLU A 240 -16.91 2.64 6.25
CA GLU A 240 -15.95 3.67 5.85
C GLU A 240 -14.54 3.08 5.69
N ILE A 241 -14.12 2.23 6.60
CA ILE A 241 -12.89 1.43 6.45
C ILE A 241 -12.92 0.67 5.12
N ARG A 242 -14.04 0.02 4.80
CA ARG A 242 -14.21 -0.72 3.54
C ARG A 242 -14.07 0.21 2.33
N MET A 243 -14.73 1.37 2.34
CA MET A 243 -14.62 2.36 1.26
C MET A 243 -13.20 2.87 1.11
N ASN A 244 -12.48 3.15 2.22
CA ASN A 244 -11.10 3.59 2.19
C ASN A 244 -10.19 2.54 1.55
N VAL A 245 -10.31 1.26 1.95
CA VAL A 245 -9.55 0.14 1.39
C VAL A 245 -9.82 -0.02 -0.10
N TYR A 246 -11.08 -0.17 -0.51
CA TYR A 246 -11.41 -0.45 -1.91
C TYR A 246 -11.15 0.73 -2.85
N SER A 247 -11.26 1.98 -2.37
CA SER A 247 -10.81 3.14 -3.12
C SER A 247 -9.31 3.06 -3.41
N ASN A 248 -8.50 2.75 -2.42
CA ASN A 248 -7.05 2.58 -2.60
C ASN A 248 -6.71 1.47 -3.60
N LEU A 249 -7.38 0.32 -3.52
CA LEU A 249 -7.18 -0.79 -4.46
C LEU A 249 -7.58 -0.40 -5.89
N ALA A 250 -8.67 0.35 -6.08
CA ALA A 250 -9.11 0.82 -7.39
C ALA A 250 -8.10 1.79 -8.02
N TYR A 251 -7.42 2.58 -7.23
CA TYR A 251 -6.33 3.46 -7.68
C TYR A 251 -4.97 2.78 -7.77
N GLY A 252 -4.90 1.46 -7.55
CA GLY A 252 -3.70 0.66 -7.77
C GLY A 252 -2.66 0.73 -6.65
N ILE A 253 -3.03 1.11 -5.44
CA ILE A 253 -2.13 1.06 -4.27
C ILE A 253 -1.68 -0.39 -4.03
N LYS A 254 -0.36 -0.58 -3.85
CA LYS A 254 0.30 -1.89 -3.69
C LYS A 254 0.73 -2.20 -2.27
N ASN A 255 0.88 -1.17 -1.46
CA ASN A 255 1.20 -1.30 -0.03
C ASN A 255 0.30 -0.38 0.78
N PRO A 256 -0.86 -0.87 1.25
CA PRO A 256 -1.68 -0.15 2.22
C PRO A 256 -1.00 -0.15 3.60
N VAL A 257 -1.00 1.00 4.26
CA VAL A 257 -0.41 1.22 5.58
C VAL A 257 -1.48 1.68 6.54
N TRP A 258 -1.81 0.92 7.57
CA TRP A 258 -2.77 1.37 8.59
C TRP A 258 -2.13 2.38 9.54
N TYR A 259 -2.72 3.54 9.68
CA TYR A 259 -2.27 4.58 10.60
C TYR A 259 -3.38 5.04 11.54
N PRO A 260 -3.08 5.03 12.85
CA PRO A 260 -2.11 4.15 13.50
C PRO A 260 -2.76 2.82 13.94
N TYR A 261 -1.98 1.76 14.11
CA TYR A 261 -2.49 0.48 14.63
C TYR A 261 -2.77 0.55 16.13
N TRP A 262 -1.85 1.11 16.89
CA TRP A 262 -1.94 1.24 18.35
C TRP A 262 -2.45 2.61 18.74
N THR A 263 -3.40 2.68 19.68
CA THR A 263 -3.88 3.95 20.22
C THR A 263 -2.76 4.65 20.98
N GLN A 264 -2.43 5.83 20.54
CA GLN A 264 -1.36 6.63 21.12
C GLN A 264 -1.88 7.39 22.33
N ASP A 265 -1.04 7.55 23.34
CA ASP A 265 -1.33 8.42 24.46
C ASP A 265 -1.40 9.89 23.97
N ASN A 266 -2.17 10.70 24.66
CA ASN A 266 -2.36 12.10 24.30
C ASN A 266 -1.02 12.85 24.23
N MET A 267 -0.84 13.59 23.15
CA MET A 267 0.32 14.45 22.95
C MET A 267 -0.10 15.92 23.07
N SER A 268 0.25 16.56 24.18
CA SER A 268 -0.05 17.97 24.45
C SER A 268 -1.46 18.43 24.01
N SER A 269 -1.60 19.08 22.85
CA SER A 269 -2.87 19.55 22.29
C SER A 269 -3.58 18.53 21.37
N ILE A 270 -2.96 17.37 21.08
CA ILE A 270 -3.52 16.36 20.19
C ILE A 270 -4.00 15.16 21.02
N THR A 271 -5.27 14.81 20.85
CA THR A 271 -5.88 13.60 21.41
C THR A 271 -6.34 12.69 20.28
N MET A 272 -5.90 11.44 20.29
CA MET A 272 -6.40 10.43 19.34
C MET A 272 -7.57 9.64 19.95
N SER A 273 -8.52 9.26 19.10
CA SER A 273 -9.55 8.28 19.46
C SER A 273 -8.95 6.87 19.54
N LEU A 274 -9.75 5.91 20.03
CA LEU A 274 -9.38 4.49 19.97
C LEU A 274 -9.08 4.07 18.52
N CYS A 275 -7.92 3.45 18.32
CA CYS A 275 -7.47 2.88 17.05
C CYS A 275 -7.86 1.39 16.94
N VAL A 276 -7.04 0.56 16.31
CA VAL A 276 -7.29 -0.89 16.19
C VAL A 276 -7.08 -1.61 17.51
N ILE A 277 -6.02 -1.22 18.23
CA ILE A 277 -5.73 -1.67 19.62
C ILE A 277 -5.73 -0.43 20.52
N ASP A 278 -6.28 -0.56 21.71
CA ASP A 278 -6.25 0.51 22.70
C ASP A 278 -4.90 0.64 23.41
N SER A 279 -4.72 1.65 24.25
CA SER A 279 -3.47 1.88 25.00
C SER A 279 -3.17 0.79 26.05
N ALA A 280 -4.17 -0.01 26.44
CA ALA A 280 -4.03 -1.16 27.36
C ALA A 280 -3.71 -2.47 26.62
N GLY A 281 -3.62 -2.46 25.29
CA GLY A 281 -3.33 -3.65 24.48
C GLY A 281 -4.54 -4.54 24.22
N VAL A 282 -5.75 -3.98 24.30
CA VAL A 282 -7.01 -4.68 24.06
C VAL A 282 -7.54 -4.34 22.66
N LYS A 283 -8.08 -5.34 21.98
CA LYS A 283 -8.74 -5.17 20.69
C LYS A 283 -9.95 -4.25 20.83
N THR A 284 -10.03 -3.23 19.99
CA THR A 284 -11.21 -2.38 19.90
C THR A 284 -12.24 -2.97 18.92
N ASP A 285 -13.41 -2.34 18.78
CA ASP A 285 -14.42 -2.67 17.77
C ASP A 285 -13.91 -2.53 16.32
N MET A 286 -12.79 -1.83 16.12
CA MET A 286 -12.14 -1.68 14.80
C MET A 286 -11.29 -2.90 14.40
N TYR A 287 -10.90 -3.77 15.36
CA TYR A 287 -10.02 -4.90 15.05
C TYR A 287 -10.62 -5.88 14.03
N GLU A 288 -11.88 -6.26 14.17
CA GLU A 288 -12.49 -7.21 13.22
C GLU A 288 -12.67 -6.62 11.82
N PRO A 289 -13.16 -5.37 11.62
CA PRO A 289 -13.13 -4.72 10.32
C PRO A 289 -11.71 -4.64 9.72
N PHE A 290 -10.70 -4.28 10.52
CA PHE A 290 -9.29 -4.26 10.11
C PHE A 290 -8.82 -5.64 9.64
N ARG A 291 -9.02 -6.69 10.44
CA ARG A 291 -8.64 -8.07 10.13
C ARG A 291 -9.33 -8.58 8.87
N GLN A 292 -10.63 -8.34 8.74
CA GLN A 292 -11.41 -8.74 7.57
C GLN A 292 -10.86 -8.08 6.30
N MET A 293 -10.65 -6.76 6.32
CA MET A 293 -10.14 -6.04 5.15
C MET A 293 -8.73 -6.49 4.77
N ASN A 294 -7.85 -6.72 5.74
CA ASN A 294 -6.53 -7.28 5.46
C ASN A 294 -6.62 -8.66 4.82
N GLY A 295 -7.50 -9.53 5.32
CA GLY A 295 -7.73 -10.85 4.72
C GLY A 295 -8.23 -10.76 3.26
N GLU A 296 -9.15 -9.84 2.95
CA GLU A 296 -9.63 -9.60 1.58
C GLU A 296 -8.49 -9.04 0.70
N MET A 297 -7.74 -8.04 1.19
CA MET A 297 -6.58 -7.48 0.49
C MET A 297 -5.50 -8.52 0.20
N LYS A 298 -5.18 -9.42 1.13
CA LYS A 298 -4.20 -10.51 0.88
C LYS A 298 -4.65 -11.47 -0.20
N ARG A 299 -5.94 -11.75 -0.31
CA ARG A 299 -6.46 -12.64 -1.33
C ARG A 299 -6.53 -11.97 -2.70
N LEU A 300 -7.11 -10.78 -2.80
CA LEU A 300 -7.16 -9.98 -4.04
C LEU A 300 -5.75 -9.54 -4.48
N GLY A 301 -4.87 -9.27 -3.52
CA GLY A 301 -3.50 -8.82 -3.72
C GLY A 301 -2.65 -9.76 -4.56
N LYS A 302 -2.95 -11.08 -4.55
CA LYS A 302 -2.29 -12.06 -5.43
C LYS A 302 -2.44 -11.72 -6.92
N THR A 303 -3.57 -11.10 -7.29
CA THR A 303 -3.83 -10.59 -8.63
C THR A 303 -3.39 -9.14 -8.73
N LEU A 304 -3.81 -8.28 -7.80
CA LEU A 304 -3.61 -6.83 -7.86
C LEU A 304 -2.14 -6.39 -7.88
N ILE A 305 -1.23 -7.16 -7.31
CA ILE A 305 0.21 -6.80 -7.29
C ILE A 305 0.79 -6.70 -8.71
N ASN A 306 0.24 -7.47 -9.66
CA ASN A 306 0.67 -7.51 -11.06
C ASN A 306 -0.15 -6.59 -11.99
N LEU A 307 -1.16 -5.88 -11.47
CA LEU A 307 -2.05 -5.03 -12.28
C LEU A 307 -1.70 -3.55 -12.10
N ASP A 308 -1.70 -2.81 -13.19
CA ASP A 308 -1.62 -1.35 -13.19
C ASP A 308 -3.01 -0.73 -13.40
N ALA A 309 -3.41 0.19 -12.52
CA ALA A 309 -4.65 0.95 -12.67
C ALA A 309 -4.47 2.03 -13.74
N GLN A 310 -4.79 1.70 -14.99
CA GLN A 310 -4.58 2.59 -16.12
C GLN A 310 -5.58 3.74 -16.14
N GLU A 311 -6.84 3.46 -15.80
CA GLU A 311 -7.93 4.43 -15.86
C GLU A 311 -8.78 4.31 -14.61
N VAL A 312 -9.18 5.45 -14.04
CA VAL A 312 -10.09 5.52 -12.90
C VAL A 312 -11.13 6.61 -13.13
N TYR A 313 -12.39 6.24 -13.04
CA TYR A 313 -13.54 7.09 -13.29
C TYR A 313 -14.52 7.06 -12.14
N HIS A 314 -15.28 8.15 -11.99
CA HIS A 314 -16.30 8.28 -10.97
C HIS A 314 -17.67 8.55 -11.58
N THR A 315 -18.72 7.98 -10.98
CA THR A 315 -20.12 8.29 -11.28
C THR A 315 -20.78 8.99 -10.07
N GLY A 316 -22.04 9.35 -10.19
CA GLY A 316 -22.79 10.05 -9.16
C GLY A 316 -23.23 11.45 -9.60
N ASP A 317 -24.13 12.09 -8.83
CA ASP A 317 -24.67 13.42 -9.15
C ASP A 317 -23.56 14.49 -9.19
N SER A 318 -22.58 14.38 -8.31
CA SER A 318 -21.41 15.30 -8.25
C SER A 318 -20.11 14.56 -8.29
N LEU A 319 -19.13 15.15 -8.98
CA LEU A 319 -17.75 14.65 -8.99
C LEU A 319 -16.93 15.30 -7.88
N TRP A 320 -15.95 14.55 -7.40
CA TRP A 320 -14.94 15.04 -6.47
C TRP A 320 -13.81 15.74 -7.22
N LEU A 321 -13.06 16.59 -6.52
CA LEU A 321 -11.87 17.24 -7.10
C LEU A 321 -10.93 16.17 -7.70
N GLY A 322 -10.45 16.42 -8.92
CA GLY A 322 -9.53 15.52 -9.64
C GLY A 322 -10.17 14.26 -10.20
N THR A 323 -11.49 14.05 -10.06
CA THR A 323 -12.18 12.90 -10.64
C THR A 323 -12.90 13.27 -11.94
N VAL A 324 -13.03 12.29 -12.83
CA VAL A 324 -13.68 12.45 -14.14
C VAL A 324 -14.71 11.35 -14.38
N ARG A 325 -15.70 11.60 -15.22
CA ARG A 325 -16.67 10.60 -15.65
C ARG A 325 -16.07 9.61 -16.63
N PRO A 326 -16.59 8.36 -16.68
CA PRO A 326 -16.18 7.42 -17.71
C PRO A 326 -16.56 7.94 -19.10
N PRO A 327 -15.71 7.76 -20.13
CA PRO A 327 -16.05 8.07 -21.50
C PRO A 327 -17.11 7.10 -22.02
N ALA A 328 -17.82 7.49 -23.09
CA ALA A 328 -18.93 6.71 -23.64
C ALA A 328 -18.55 5.29 -24.08
N ASP A 329 -17.28 5.09 -24.45
CA ASP A 329 -16.72 3.81 -24.90
C ASP A 329 -16.00 3.04 -23.79
N PHE A 330 -16.12 3.45 -22.52
CA PHE A 330 -15.58 2.69 -21.39
C PHE A 330 -16.20 1.28 -21.31
N ILE A 331 -15.44 0.34 -20.78
CA ILE A 331 -15.80 -1.09 -20.71
C ILE A 331 -17.14 -1.33 -20.00
N LEU A 332 -17.45 -0.55 -18.96
CA LEU A 332 -18.70 -0.65 -18.19
C LEU A 332 -19.48 0.67 -18.25
N LYS A 333 -20.73 0.61 -18.67
CA LYS A 333 -21.68 1.70 -18.55
C LYS A 333 -22.68 1.40 -17.44
N ILE A 334 -22.71 2.23 -16.41
CA ILE A 334 -23.65 2.12 -15.31
C ILE A 334 -25.06 2.55 -15.77
N GLN A 335 -26.11 1.80 -15.40
CA GLN A 335 -27.47 2.15 -15.78
C GLN A 335 -28.02 3.36 -15.01
N ASP A 336 -27.71 3.46 -13.72
CA ASP A 336 -28.03 4.63 -12.89
C ASP A 336 -26.79 5.52 -12.71
N GLU A 337 -26.65 6.51 -13.59
CA GLU A 337 -25.51 7.43 -13.56
C GLU A 337 -25.44 8.32 -12.31
N LYS A 338 -26.54 8.40 -11.53
CA LYS A 338 -26.58 9.11 -10.25
C LYS A 338 -26.02 8.30 -9.09
N ALA A 339 -25.86 6.99 -9.27
CA ALA A 339 -25.26 6.14 -8.25
C ALA A 339 -23.74 6.38 -8.14
N ASP A 340 -23.28 6.51 -6.90
CA ASP A 340 -21.88 6.80 -6.57
C ASP A 340 -21.01 5.56 -6.71
N PHE A 341 -20.26 5.43 -7.81
CA PHE A 341 -19.31 4.34 -8.04
C PHE A 341 -17.91 4.85 -8.45
N ILE A 342 -16.89 4.05 -8.17
CA ILE A 342 -15.58 4.14 -8.79
C ILE A 342 -15.47 2.97 -9.76
N LEU A 343 -15.08 3.28 -11.00
CA LEU A 343 -14.84 2.32 -12.07
C LEU A 343 -13.39 2.42 -12.49
N SER A 344 -12.62 1.34 -12.28
CA SER A 344 -11.19 1.34 -12.61
C SER A 344 -10.86 0.23 -13.60
N ARG A 345 -10.17 0.57 -14.68
CA ARG A 345 -9.58 -0.40 -15.61
C ARG A 345 -8.14 -0.68 -15.19
N LEU A 346 -7.85 -1.96 -14.93
CA LEU A 346 -6.53 -2.41 -14.54
C LEU A 346 -5.99 -3.38 -15.60
N VAL A 347 -4.70 -3.31 -15.87
CA VAL A 347 -4.05 -4.12 -16.91
C VAL A 347 -2.87 -4.86 -16.30
N ALA A 348 -2.77 -6.15 -16.62
CA ALA A 348 -1.67 -6.99 -16.17
C ALA A 348 -0.37 -6.61 -16.90
N LYS A 349 0.69 -6.31 -16.13
CA LYS A 349 2.00 -5.84 -16.63
C LYS A 349 2.65 -6.78 -17.63
N SER A 350 2.50 -8.08 -17.44
CA SER A 350 3.20 -9.10 -18.24
C SER A 350 2.38 -9.68 -19.38
N SER A 351 1.05 -9.83 -19.20
CA SER A 351 0.18 -10.51 -20.18
C SER A 351 -0.72 -9.53 -20.95
N GLY A 352 -0.90 -8.31 -20.48
CA GLY A 352 -1.88 -7.39 -21.04
C GLY A 352 -3.34 -7.75 -20.72
N GLU A 353 -3.59 -8.78 -19.91
CA GLU A 353 -4.95 -9.14 -19.47
C GLU A 353 -5.62 -7.97 -18.76
N GLU A 354 -6.90 -7.79 -19.04
CA GLU A 354 -7.66 -6.68 -18.52
C GLU A 354 -8.56 -7.08 -17.35
N TYR A 355 -8.67 -6.16 -16.42
CA TYR A 355 -9.53 -6.29 -15.23
C TYR A 355 -10.30 -4.99 -15.02
N VAL A 356 -11.46 -5.11 -14.40
CA VAL A 356 -12.23 -3.94 -13.93
C VAL A 356 -12.48 -4.09 -12.43
N MET A 357 -12.16 -3.04 -11.67
CA MET A 357 -12.60 -2.92 -10.30
C MET A 357 -13.77 -1.95 -10.23
N VAL A 358 -14.84 -2.39 -9.60
CA VAL A 358 -16.06 -1.61 -9.38
C VAL A 358 -16.24 -1.43 -7.88
N VAL A 359 -16.32 -0.17 -7.42
CA VAL A 359 -16.45 0.15 -5.98
C VAL A 359 -17.70 0.97 -5.74
N ASN A 360 -18.56 0.52 -4.85
CA ASN A 360 -19.66 1.35 -4.32
C ASN A 360 -19.05 2.44 -3.42
N ARG A 361 -18.96 3.67 -3.93
CA ARG A 361 -18.36 4.81 -3.21
C ARG A 361 -19.22 5.30 -2.04
N SER A 362 -20.51 4.91 -2.00
CA SER A 362 -21.37 5.19 -0.85
C SER A 362 -21.01 4.28 0.33
N PHE A 363 -20.54 4.85 1.42
CA PHE A 363 -20.35 4.15 2.70
C PHE A 363 -21.62 4.15 3.59
N LYS A 364 -22.75 4.57 3.03
CA LYS A 364 -24.04 4.65 3.75
C LYS A 364 -25.09 3.66 3.22
N GLN A 365 -25.00 3.29 1.95
CA GLN A 365 -26.05 2.54 1.27
C GLN A 365 -25.50 1.35 0.50
N SER A 366 -26.11 0.18 0.70
CA SER A 366 -25.95 -0.95 -0.21
C SER A 366 -26.57 -0.63 -1.56
N ARG A 367 -26.03 -1.18 -2.64
CA ARG A 367 -26.52 -0.99 -4.00
C ARG A 367 -26.57 -2.32 -4.73
N LYS A 368 -27.72 -2.60 -5.38
CA LYS A 368 -27.79 -3.59 -6.44
C LYS A 368 -27.76 -2.84 -7.76
N MET A 369 -26.75 -3.10 -8.58
CA MET A 369 -26.46 -2.32 -9.77
C MET A 369 -26.28 -3.20 -10.99
N THR A 370 -26.88 -2.80 -12.10
CA THR A 370 -26.66 -3.39 -13.42
C THR A 370 -25.74 -2.49 -14.24
N PHE A 371 -24.74 -3.10 -14.85
CA PHE A 371 -23.84 -2.44 -15.78
C PHE A 371 -24.01 -3.07 -17.15
N GLN A 372 -24.10 -2.21 -18.19
CA GLN A 372 -23.94 -2.63 -19.57
C GLN A 372 -22.44 -2.81 -19.84
N VAL A 373 -22.06 -3.95 -20.34
CA VAL A 373 -20.68 -4.32 -20.66
C VAL A 373 -20.46 -4.14 -22.16
N LYS A 374 -19.29 -3.65 -22.55
CA LYS A 374 -18.93 -3.47 -23.96
C LYS A 374 -19.00 -4.78 -24.74
N ASP A 375 -19.53 -4.76 -25.97
CA ASP A 375 -19.77 -5.97 -26.80
C ASP A 375 -18.51 -6.78 -27.11
N SER A 376 -17.33 -6.13 -27.04
CA SER A 376 -16.04 -6.83 -27.19
C SER A 376 -15.74 -7.84 -26.07
N VAL A 377 -16.34 -7.66 -24.88
CA VAL A 377 -16.13 -8.54 -23.73
C VAL A 377 -17.00 -9.78 -23.87
N LYS A 378 -16.38 -10.94 -23.96
CA LYS A 378 -17.07 -12.23 -24.10
C LYS A 378 -17.25 -12.98 -22.79
N LYS A 379 -16.44 -12.66 -21.79
CA LYS A 379 -16.45 -13.34 -20.50
C LYS A 379 -16.00 -12.40 -19.36
N MET A 380 -16.68 -12.51 -18.22
CA MET A 380 -16.26 -11.88 -16.98
C MET A 380 -16.25 -12.88 -15.84
N LYS A 381 -15.18 -12.88 -15.05
CA LYS A 381 -15.06 -13.69 -13.83
C LYS A 381 -14.72 -12.76 -12.66
N GLU A 382 -15.40 -12.94 -11.52
CA GLU A 382 -15.03 -12.26 -10.30
C GLU A 382 -13.77 -12.88 -9.68
N ILE A 383 -12.85 -12.07 -9.18
CA ILE A 383 -11.76 -12.53 -8.34
C ILE A 383 -12.28 -12.63 -6.91
N SER A 384 -12.39 -13.84 -6.41
CA SER A 384 -13.02 -14.14 -5.12
C SER A 384 -12.24 -13.52 -3.94
N LYS A 385 -12.92 -12.80 -3.08
CA LYS A 385 -12.42 -12.28 -1.80
C LYS A 385 -12.16 -13.39 -0.77
N ILE A 386 -12.67 -14.61 -1.01
CA ILE A 386 -12.53 -15.76 -0.09
C ILE A 386 -11.21 -16.48 -0.33
N ASN A 387 -10.80 -16.67 -1.61
CA ASN A 387 -9.63 -17.47 -1.94
C ASN A 387 -8.66 -16.84 -2.97
N GLY A 388 -9.04 -15.69 -3.56
CA GLY A 388 -8.25 -14.97 -4.57
C GLY A 388 -8.24 -15.61 -5.96
N LYS A 389 -9.14 -16.57 -6.22
CA LYS A 389 -9.24 -17.25 -7.52
C LYS A 389 -10.38 -16.69 -8.36
N PRO A 390 -10.31 -16.76 -9.71
CA PRO A 390 -11.43 -16.43 -10.57
C PRO A 390 -12.62 -17.38 -10.36
N VAL A 391 -13.81 -16.81 -10.13
CA VAL A 391 -15.08 -17.52 -9.98
C VAL A 391 -16.10 -16.99 -10.99
N LYS A 392 -17.20 -17.72 -11.19
CA LYS A 392 -18.29 -17.27 -12.07
C LYS A 392 -18.90 -15.97 -11.53
N SER A 393 -19.06 -14.97 -12.38
CA SER A 393 -19.78 -13.75 -12.11
C SER A 393 -21.23 -13.84 -12.58
N SER A 394 -22.03 -12.81 -12.33
CA SER A 394 -23.40 -12.70 -12.84
C SER A 394 -23.46 -12.19 -14.30
N PHE A 395 -22.35 -12.10 -14.99
CA PHE A 395 -22.29 -11.65 -16.39
C PHE A 395 -23.07 -12.59 -17.32
N ARG A 396 -23.91 -11.98 -18.17
CA ARG A 396 -24.72 -12.64 -19.21
C ARG A 396 -24.24 -12.17 -20.56
N ALA A 397 -23.69 -13.09 -21.35
CA ALA A 397 -23.13 -12.78 -22.66
C ALA A 397 -24.21 -12.38 -23.68
N GLU A 398 -25.42 -12.92 -23.54
CA GLU A 398 -26.53 -12.68 -24.47
C GLU A 398 -27.04 -11.22 -24.40
N THR A 399 -26.97 -10.62 -23.23
CA THR A 399 -27.43 -9.22 -23.00
C THR A 399 -26.27 -8.26 -22.79
N HIS A 400 -25.03 -8.77 -22.72
CA HIS A 400 -23.84 -8.01 -22.32
C HIS A 400 -24.06 -7.22 -21.01
N GLN A 401 -24.68 -7.85 -20.01
CA GLN A 401 -24.98 -7.22 -18.73
C GLN A 401 -24.38 -7.99 -17.56
N ILE A 402 -23.98 -7.25 -16.54
CA ILE A 402 -23.61 -7.80 -15.23
C ILE A 402 -24.40 -7.07 -14.15
N THR A 403 -25.06 -7.83 -13.26
CA THR A 403 -25.86 -7.28 -12.14
C THR A 403 -25.28 -7.77 -10.83
N GLU A 404 -24.78 -6.86 -10.02
CA GLU A 404 -24.11 -7.18 -8.77
C GLU A 404 -24.67 -6.39 -7.58
N SER A 405 -24.58 -7.01 -6.41
CA SER A 405 -24.90 -6.35 -5.14
C SER A 405 -23.62 -5.93 -4.45
N PHE A 406 -23.62 -4.72 -3.90
CA PHE A 406 -22.51 -4.12 -3.18
C PHE A 406 -22.97 -3.65 -1.81
N LEU A 407 -22.24 -4.04 -0.77
CA LEU A 407 -22.36 -3.41 0.55
C LEU A 407 -21.85 -1.95 0.50
N PRO A 408 -22.12 -1.12 1.52
CA PRO A 408 -21.53 0.21 1.60
C PRO A 408 -20.00 0.14 1.55
N GLY A 409 -19.36 0.92 0.67
CA GLY A 409 -17.91 0.96 0.49
C GLY A 409 -17.29 -0.27 -0.18
N GLU A 410 -18.07 -1.25 -0.61
CA GLU A 410 -17.56 -2.50 -1.16
C GLU A 410 -17.06 -2.36 -2.59
N GLY A 411 -15.94 -3.02 -2.88
CA GLY A 411 -15.41 -3.21 -4.23
C GLY A 411 -15.41 -4.66 -4.67
N LYS A 412 -15.51 -4.88 -5.99
CA LYS A 412 -15.37 -6.19 -6.65
C LYS A 412 -14.39 -6.08 -7.81
N LEU A 413 -13.54 -7.08 -7.98
CA LEU A 413 -12.56 -7.17 -9.06
C LEU A 413 -13.00 -8.22 -10.07
N PHE A 414 -13.09 -7.85 -11.33
CA PHE A 414 -13.47 -8.76 -12.43
C PHE A 414 -12.35 -8.86 -13.45
N GLN A 415 -11.97 -10.09 -13.80
CA GLN A 415 -11.18 -10.40 -14.98
C GLN A 415 -12.09 -10.37 -16.19
N ILE A 416 -11.67 -9.75 -17.28
CA ILE A 416 -12.42 -9.63 -18.53
C ILE A 416 -11.63 -10.24 -19.70
N ASN A 417 -12.36 -10.92 -20.62
CA ASN A 417 -11.78 -11.56 -21.79
C ASN A 417 -12.70 -11.38 -23.01
#